data_0d7f0ac67f12607c21be3ea71fb7804a
#
_entry.id   0d7f0ac67f12607c21be3ea71fb7804a
#
_cell.length_a   1.000
_cell.length_b   1.000
_cell.length_c   1.000
_cell.angle_alpha   90.00
_cell.angle_beta   90.00
_cell.angle_gamma   90.00
#
_symmetry.space_group_name_H-M   'P 1'
#
loop_
_entity.id
_entity.type
_entity.pdbx_description
1 polymer ?
#
loop_
_entity_poly.entity_id
_entity_poly.type
_entity_poly.pdbx_seq_one_letter_code
_entity_poly.pdbx_strand_id
1 'polypeptide(L)'
;MSIEQNKNIMKKFETMINTMDFDLVNELISSEAKFTTPISPTPLVGGEGYLSVVKFMRSGFSNVQWKIEEMVAEKNIVAVNWTCSGTHDGEFLGIKPTGKSFSARIMNFYYFDDSGKIINDIAAEGMIAILKAIGACL
;
A
#
# COMPACT_ATOMS: atom_id res chain seq x y z
N MET A 1 -8.08 -20.94 1.26
CA MET A 1 -8.43 -20.10 0.08
C MET A 1 -7.56 -20.49 -1.11
N SER A 2 -8.11 -20.44 -2.29
CA SER A 2 -7.35 -20.73 -3.50
C SER A 2 -6.51 -19.52 -3.94
N ILE A 3 -5.51 -19.79 -4.75
CA ILE A 3 -4.66 -18.76 -5.37
C ILE A 3 -5.53 -17.74 -6.14
N GLU A 4 -6.50 -18.23 -6.92
CA GLU A 4 -7.39 -17.37 -7.70
C GLU A 4 -8.28 -16.50 -6.81
N GLN A 5 -8.77 -17.04 -5.70
CA GLN A 5 -9.55 -16.28 -4.73
C GLN A 5 -8.72 -15.15 -4.12
N ASN A 6 -7.48 -15.43 -3.73
CA ASN A 6 -6.59 -14.42 -3.17
C ASN A 6 -6.26 -13.33 -4.18
N LYS A 7 -6.01 -13.70 -5.45
CA LYS A 7 -5.82 -12.72 -6.52
C LYS A 7 -7.04 -11.85 -6.74
N ASN A 8 -8.25 -12.43 -6.67
CA ASN A 8 -9.49 -11.66 -6.80
C ASN A 8 -9.67 -10.68 -5.65
N ILE A 9 -9.25 -11.04 -4.44
CA ILE A 9 -9.25 -10.14 -3.30
C ILE A 9 -8.32 -8.96 -3.57
N MET A 10 -7.15 -9.19 -4.17
CA MET A 10 -6.25 -8.10 -4.53
C MET A 10 -6.85 -7.14 -5.56
N LYS A 11 -7.66 -7.62 -6.48
CA LYS A 11 -8.37 -6.75 -7.42
C LYS A 11 -9.42 -5.88 -6.72
N LYS A 12 -10.12 -6.43 -5.75
CA LYS A 12 -11.03 -5.64 -4.90
C LYS A 12 -10.26 -4.63 -4.05
N PHE A 13 -9.11 -5.02 -3.56
CA PHE A 13 -8.21 -4.15 -2.80
C PHE A 13 -7.76 -2.95 -3.65
N GLU A 14 -7.41 -3.18 -4.91
CA GLU A 14 -7.09 -2.09 -5.85
C GLU A 14 -8.23 -1.08 -5.94
N THR A 15 -9.45 -1.56 -6.11
CA THR A 15 -10.63 -0.70 -6.13
C THR A 15 -10.80 0.07 -4.82
N MET A 16 -10.64 -0.62 -3.70
CA MET A 16 -10.77 -0.03 -2.38
C MET A 16 -9.82 1.15 -2.14
N ILE A 17 -8.53 0.97 -2.45
CA ILE A 17 -7.55 2.03 -2.21
C ILE A 17 -7.71 3.20 -3.17
N ASN A 18 -8.19 2.98 -4.37
CA ASN A 18 -8.42 4.05 -5.35
C ASN A 18 -9.70 4.83 -5.06
N THR A 19 -10.70 4.20 -4.45
CA THR A 19 -12.00 4.83 -4.16
C THR A 19 -12.19 5.20 -2.69
N MET A 20 -11.29 4.78 -1.81
CA MET A 20 -11.43 4.94 -0.35
C MET A 20 -12.72 4.32 0.17
N ASP A 21 -13.06 3.13 -0.31
CA ASP A 21 -14.30 2.46 0.06
C ASP A 21 -14.16 1.81 1.45
N PHE A 22 -14.74 2.47 2.45
CA PHE A 22 -14.69 2.01 3.84
C PHE A 22 -15.46 0.71 4.07
N ASP A 23 -16.47 0.42 3.25
CA ASP A 23 -17.22 -0.83 3.39
C ASP A 23 -16.38 -2.03 2.96
N LEU A 24 -15.57 -1.87 1.91
CA LEU A 24 -14.67 -2.92 1.43
C LEU A 24 -13.50 -3.17 2.38
N VAL A 25 -13.04 -2.15 3.08
CA VAL A 25 -11.82 -2.29 3.89
C VAL A 25 -11.95 -3.37 4.96
N ASN A 26 -13.07 -3.43 5.66
CA ASN A 26 -13.29 -4.42 6.70
C ASN A 26 -13.60 -5.81 6.15
N GLU A 27 -14.07 -5.89 4.90
CA GLU A 27 -14.24 -7.16 4.21
C GLU A 27 -12.90 -7.76 3.79
N LEU A 28 -11.97 -6.93 3.33
CA LEU A 28 -10.71 -7.39 2.72
C LEU A 28 -9.56 -7.51 3.71
N ILE A 29 -9.54 -6.70 4.76
CA ILE A 29 -8.42 -6.61 5.71
C ILE A 29 -8.85 -7.05 7.10
N SER A 30 -8.09 -7.96 7.70
CA SER A 30 -8.31 -8.40 9.06
C SER A 30 -8.16 -7.23 10.03
N SER A 31 -9.00 -7.18 11.07
CA SER A 31 -8.87 -6.19 12.14
C SER A 31 -7.56 -6.30 12.91
N GLU A 32 -6.90 -7.45 12.85
CA GLU A 32 -5.62 -7.71 13.50
C GLU A 32 -4.43 -7.56 12.57
N ALA A 33 -4.65 -7.19 11.30
CA ALA A 33 -3.59 -7.01 10.34
C ALA A 33 -2.61 -5.93 10.81
N LYS A 34 -1.32 -6.15 10.55
CA LYS A 34 -0.27 -5.19 10.87
C LYS A 34 0.51 -4.83 9.63
N PHE A 35 0.76 -3.54 9.47
CA PHE A 35 1.50 -3.01 8.33
C PHE A 35 2.63 -2.12 8.81
N THR A 36 3.83 -2.34 8.28
CA THR A 36 4.94 -1.43 8.52
C THR A 36 5.05 -0.45 7.36
N THR A 37 5.35 0.80 7.66
CA THR A 37 5.52 1.85 6.66
C THR A 37 6.68 2.76 7.07
N PRO A 38 7.41 3.33 6.09
CA PRO A 38 8.51 4.25 6.41
C PRO A 38 8.07 5.53 7.12
N ILE A 39 6.79 5.86 7.07
CA ILE A 39 6.26 7.11 7.62
C ILE A 39 5.73 6.98 9.06
N SER A 40 5.68 5.76 9.60
CA SER A 40 5.23 5.53 10.97
C SER A 40 6.27 4.71 11.74
N PRO A 41 6.65 5.13 12.95
CA PRO A 41 7.60 4.38 13.78
C PRO A 41 7.01 3.10 14.36
N THR A 42 5.67 2.99 14.38
CA THR A 42 4.96 1.83 14.90
C THR A 42 4.11 1.21 13.80
N PRO A 43 3.88 -0.12 13.84
CA PRO A 43 3.01 -0.75 12.87
C PRO A 43 1.59 -0.17 12.93
N LEU A 44 0.98 -0.01 11.76
CA LEU A 44 -0.42 0.35 11.65
C LEU A 44 -1.28 -0.92 11.74
N VAL A 45 -2.48 -0.81 12.30
CA VAL A 45 -3.32 -1.96 12.59
C VAL A 45 -4.66 -1.87 11.88
N GLY A 46 -5.05 -2.98 11.24
CA GLY A 46 -6.37 -3.15 10.64
C GLY A 46 -6.60 -2.30 9.40
N GLY A 47 -7.84 -2.35 8.92
CA GLY A 47 -8.25 -1.61 7.74
C GLY A 47 -8.14 -0.10 7.90
N GLU A 48 -8.50 0.42 9.08
CA GLU A 48 -8.38 1.85 9.35
C GLU A 48 -6.92 2.31 9.32
N GLY A 49 -6.01 1.50 9.86
CA GLY A 49 -4.57 1.78 9.80
C GLY A 49 -4.10 1.84 8.36
N TYR A 50 -4.55 0.93 7.52
CA TYR A 50 -4.21 0.94 6.10
C TYR A 50 -4.76 2.17 5.38
N LEU A 51 -6.03 2.49 5.59
CA LEU A 51 -6.65 3.66 4.97
C LEU A 51 -6.00 4.97 5.42
N SER A 52 -5.43 5.03 6.62
CA SER A 52 -4.70 6.21 7.06
C SER A 52 -3.50 6.52 6.16
N VAL A 53 -2.83 5.49 5.64
CA VAL A 53 -1.72 5.65 4.68
C VAL A 53 -2.26 6.18 3.35
N VAL A 54 -3.37 5.63 2.88
CA VAL A 54 -3.99 6.08 1.62
C VAL A 54 -4.42 7.55 1.73
N LYS A 55 -5.02 7.93 2.86
CA LYS A 55 -5.40 9.33 3.14
C LYS A 55 -4.19 10.25 3.16
N PHE A 56 -3.12 9.81 3.79
CA PHE A 56 -1.87 10.56 3.86
C PHE A 56 -1.32 10.82 2.46
N MET A 57 -1.30 9.80 1.61
CA MET A 57 -0.88 9.96 0.22
C MET A 57 -1.77 10.93 -0.54
N ARG A 58 -3.09 10.86 -0.36
CA ARG A 58 -4.03 11.77 -1.03
C ARG A 58 -3.88 13.22 -0.57
N SER A 59 -3.42 13.46 0.64
CA SER A 59 -3.20 14.83 1.12
C SER A 59 -2.12 15.56 0.31
N GLY A 60 -1.12 14.83 -0.17
CA GLY A 60 -0.05 15.41 -1.00
C GLY A 60 -0.30 15.26 -2.50
N PHE A 61 -1.09 14.27 -2.89
CA PHE A 61 -1.33 13.90 -4.28
C PHE A 61 -2.82 13.56 -4.43
N SER A 62 -3.67 14.56 -4.65
CA SER A 62 -5.12 14.38 -4.64
C SER A 62 -5.62 13.39 -5.69
N ASN A 63 -4.87 13.21 -6.77
CA ASN A 63 -5.18 12.30 -7.88
C ASN A 63 -4.41 10.99 -7.83
N VAL A 64 -3.84 10.63 -6.68
CA VAL A 64 -3.03 9.41 -6.57
C VAL A 64 -3.85 8.17 -6.98
N GLN A 65 -3.22 7.32 -7.77
CA GLN A 65 -3.80 6.07 -8.26
C GLN A 65 -2.80 4.94 -8.12
N TRP A 66 -3.30 3.75 -7.81
CA TRP A 66 -2.53 2.51 -7.78
C TRP A 66 -3.11 1.54 -8.79
N LYS A 67 -2.26 1.04 -9.67
CA LYS A 67 -2.66 0.08 -10.70
C LYS A 67 -1.87 -1.21 -10.55
N ILE A 68 -2.57 -2.34 -10.49
CA ILE A 68 -1.93 -3.65 -10.54
C ILE A 68 -1.43 -3.90 -11.95
N GLU A 69 -0.11 -4.05 -12.10
CA GLU A 69 0.48 -4.41 -13.39
C GLU A 69 0.55 -5.93 -13.55
N GLU A 70 0.95 -6.63 -12.50
CA GLU A 70 0.98 -8.10 -12.50
C GLU A 70 0.92 -8.64 -11.07
N MET A 71 0.49 -9.87 -10.94
CA MET A 71 0.43 -10.60 -9.67
C MET A 71 0.91 -12.01 -9.87
N VAL A 72 1.65 -12.52 -8.89
CA VAL A 72 1.93 -13.94 -8.74
C VAL A 72 1.51 -14.37 -7.36
N ALA A 73 1.03 -15.59 -7.23
CA ALA A 73 0.52 -16.08 -5.96
C ALA A 73 0.95 -17.54 -5.73
N GLU A 74 1.27 -17.83 -4.47
CA GLU A 74 1.60 -19.18 -4.03
C GLU A 74 1.16 -19.30 -2.56
N LYS A 75 0.51 -20.43 -2.23
CA LYS A 75 0.00 -20.65 -0.86
C LYS A 75 -0.91 -19.51 -0.43
N ASN A 76 -0.62 -18.88 0.70
CA ASN A 76 -1.38 -17.75 1.24
C ASN A 76 -0.73 -16.39 0.97
N ILE A 77 0.10 -16.31 -0.06
CA ILE A 77 0.86 -15.11 -0.39
C ILE A 77 0.53 -14.66 -1.81
N VAL A 78 0.32 -13.36 -1.99
CA VAL A 78 0.22 -12.74 -3.32
C VAL A 78 1.28 -11.65 -3.40
N ALA A 79 2.16 -11.75 -4.39
CA ALA A 79 3.12 -10.69 -4.71
C ALA A 79 2.52 -9.84 -5.83
N VAL A 80 2.54 -8.53 -5.64
CA VAL A 80 1.95 -7.57 -6.57
C VAL A 80 2.99 -6.57 -7.03
N ASN A 81 3.05 -6.37 -8.34
CA ASN A 81 3.80 -5.29 -8.97
C ASN A 81 2.80 -4.19 -9.32
N TRP A 82 2.93 -3.05 -8.66
CA TRP A 82 2.05 -1.90 -8.81
C TRP A 82 2.72 -0.77 -9.58
N THR A 83 1.93 0.02 -10.27
CA THR A 83 2.29 1.40 -10.63
C THR A 83 1.49 2.36 -9.75
N CYS A 84 2.19 3.22 -9.02
CA CYS A 84 1.59 4.31 -8.26
C CYS A 84 1.91 5.62 -8.97
N SER A 85 0.91 6.44 -9.22
CA SER A 85 1.09 7.70 -9.94
C SER A 85 0.28 8.81 -9.31
N GLY A 86 0.71 10.05 -9.52
CA GLY A 86 0.01 11.22 -9.01
C GLY A 86 0.74 12.52 -9.33
N THR A 87 0.11 13.63 -8.96
CA THR A 87 0.66 14.98 -9.11
C THR A 87 0.73 15.64 -7.75
N HIS A 88 1.86 16.24 -7.42
CA HIS A 88 2.11 16.88 -6.14
C HIS A 88 1.37 18.22 -6.07
N ASP A 89 0.17 18.21 -5.54
CA ASP A 89 -0.73 19.38 -5.44
C ASP A 89 -1.06 19.77 -4.00
N GLY A 90 -0.56 19.03 -3.01
CA GLY A 90 -0.71 19.34 -1.58
C GLY A 90 0.64 19.26 -0.86
N GLU A 91 0.73 19.88 0.31
CA GLU A 91 1.95 19.77 1.11
C GLU A 91 2.16 18.32 1.55
N PHE A 92 3.38 17.81 1.38
CA PHE A 92 3.72 16.42 1.69
C PHE A 92 5.08 16.36 2.36
N LEU A 93 5.12 15.82 3.58
CA LEU A 93 6.36 15.72 4.39
C LEU A 93 7.11 17.05 4.47
N GLY A 94 6.38 18.15 4.63
CA GLY A 94 6.95 19.48 4.72
C GLY A 94 7.33 20.11 3.39
N ILE A 95 7.11 19.42 2.27
CA ILE A 95 7.39 19.94 0.93
C ILE A 95 6.13 20.57 0.37
N LYS A 96 6.21 21.86 0.04
CA LYS A 96 5.08 22.58 -0.58
C LYS A 96 4.78 22.02 -1.98
N PRO A 97 3.52 22.15 -2.45
CA PRO A 97 3.14 21.66 -3.77
C PRO A 97 4.08 22.14 -4.87
N THR A 98 4.61 21.21 -5.63
CA THR A 98 5.54 21.50 -6.74
C THR A 98 4.87 21.41 -8.11
N GLY A 99 3.67 20.84 -8.18
CA GLY A 99 3.01 20.54 -9.46
C GLY A 99 3.67 19.43 -10.26
N LYS A 100 4.70 18.79 -9.73
CA LYS A 100 5.40 17.70 -10.42
C LYS A 100 4.60 16.42 -10.33
N SER A 101 4.62 15.64 -11.40
CA SER A 101 3.99 14.32 -11.45
C SER A 101 5.02 13.23 -11.23
N PHE A 102 4.57 12.11 -10.68
CA PHE A 102 5.40 10.92 -10.52
C PHE A 102 4.68 9.68 -11.02
N SER A 103 5.47 8.69 -11.38
CA SER A 103 5.03 7.33 -11.65
C SER A 103 6.09 6.41 -11.07
N ALA A 104 5.72 5.61 -10.09
CA ALA A 104 6.65 4.77 -9.34
C ALA A 104 6.19 3.32 -9.36
N ARG A 105 7.17 2.41 -9.47
CA ARG A 105 6.92 0.98 -9.30
C ARG A 105 6.98 0.64 -7.82
N ILE A 106 5.95 -0.03 -7.33
CA ILE A 106 5.87 -0.49 -5.95
C ILE A 106 5.60 -1.99 -5.97
N MET A 107 6.35 -2.74 -5.17
CA MET A 107 6.18 -4.18 -5.06
C MET A 107 5.94 -4.57 -3.62
N ASN A 108 4.89 -5.35 -3.41
CA ASN A 108 4.47 -5.78 -2.08
C ASN A 108 4.17 -7.26 -2.07
N PHE A 109 4.42 -7.89 -0.91
CA PHE A 109 3.92 -9.21 -0.60
C PHE A 109 2.75 -9.07 0.36
N TYR A 110 1.61 -9.64 0.00
CA TYR A 110 0.41 -9.65 0.82
C TYR A 110 0.18 -11.05 1.36
N TYR A 111 -0.10 -11.14 2.64
CA TYR A 111 -0.31 -12.41 3.34
C TYR A 111 -1.77 -12.51 3.75
N PHE A 112 -2.36 -13.69 3.58
CA PHE A 112 -3.77 -13.94 3.81
C PHE A 112 -3.97 -14.95 4.94
N ASP A 113 -5.01 -14.76 5.74
CA ASP A 113 -5.43 -15.76 6.72
C ASP A 113 -6.32 -16.82 6.07
N ASP A 114 -6.74 -17.82 6.87
CA ASP A 114 -7.55 -18.93 6.37
C ASP A 114 -8.95 -18.49 5.92
N SER A 115 -9.43 -17.34 6.38
CA SER A 115 -10.72 -16.78 5.96
C SER A 115 -10.60 -15.94 4.67
N GLY A 116 -9.37 -15.74 4.18
CA GLY A 116 -9.13 -14.97 2.96
C GLY A 116 -8.98 -13.48 3.19
N LYS A 117 -8.74 -13.05 4.43
CA LYS A 117 -8.48 -11.64 4.71
C LYS A 117 -6.98 -11.36 4.74
N ILE A 118 -6.60 -10.16 4.32
CA ILE A 118 -5.21 -9.71 4.36
C ILE A 118 -4.81 -9.48 5.82
N ILE A 119 -3.71 -10.10 6.25
CA ILE A 119 -3.18 -9.99 7.62
C ILE A 119 -1.83 -9.29 7.68
N ASN A 120 -1.14 -9.15 6.56
CA ASN A 120 0.15 -8.47 6.50
C ASN A 120 0.43 -7.98 5.09
N ASP A 121 1.24 -6.94 5.01
CA ASP A 121 1.69 -6.32 3.76
C ASP A 121 3.15 -5.91 3.98
N ILE A 122 4.04 -6.48 3.19
CA ILE A 122 5.47 -6.17 3.25
C ILE A 122 5.90 -5.55 1.92
N ALA A 123 6.36 -4.31 1.98
CA ALA A 123 6.92 -3.60 0.85
C ALA A 123 8.44 -3.65 0.87
N ALA A 124 9.06 -3.63 -0.30
CA ALA A 124 10.51 -3.54 -0.39
C ALA A 124 10.99 -2.17 0.13
N GLU A 125 12.03 -2.18 0.93
CA GLU A 125 12.65 -0.93 1.43
C GLU A 125 13.69 -0.39 0.45
N GLY A 126 14.41 -1.28 -0.23
CA GLY A 126 15.36 -0.94 -1.27
C GLY A 126 16.58 -0.17 -0.81
N MET A 127 17.22 0.51 -1.73
CA MET A 127 18.45 1.27 -1.50
C MET A 127 18.26 2.41 -0.48
N ILE A 128 17.06 2.97 -0.41
CA ILE A 128 16.75 4.05 0.54
C ILE A 128 16.99 3.62 1.99
N ALA A 129 16.62 2.38 2.35
CA ALA A 129 16.85 1.87 3.69
C ALA A 129 18.35 1.77 4.02
N ILE A 130 19.15 1.36 3.05
CA ILE A 130 20.61 1.26 3.19
C ILE A 130 21.22 2.66 3.38
N LEU A 131 20.83 3.60 2.53
CA LEU A 131 21.32 4.98 2.61
C LEU A 131 20.95 5.63 3.94
N LYS A 132 19.74 5.44 4.43
CA LYS A 132 19.33 5.93 5.75
C LYS A 132 20.15 5.32 6.87
N ALA A 133 20.41 4.01 6.80
CA ALA A 133 21.16 3.30 7.84
C ALA A 133 22.60 3.83 8.00
N ILE A 134 23.22 4.26 6.92
CA ILE A 134 24.59 4.82 6.94
C ILE A 134 24.60 6.36 7.05
N GLY A 135 23.44 6.98 7.22
CA GLY A 135 23.33 8.43 7.37
C GLY A 135 23.51 9.24 6.09
N ALA A 136 23.43 8.59 4.93
CA ALA A 136 23.62 9.24 3.62
C ALA A 136 22.34 9.81 3.03
N CYS A 137 21.19 9.55 3.64
CA CYS A 137 19.88 9.95 3.12
C CYS A 137 19.06 10.72 4.15
N LEU A 138 18.31 11.62 3.67
CA LEU A 138 17.26 12.47 4.16
C LEU A 138 16.40 11.94 5.30
#